data_98f1a8a22ff82ee4868f5dfc9d79a0d2
#
_entry.id   98f1a8a22ff82ee4868f5dfc9d79a0d2
#
_cell.length_a   1.000
_cell.length_b   1.000
_cell.length_c   1.000
_cell.angle_alpha   90.00
_cell.angle_beta   90.00
_cell.angle_gamma   90.00
#
_symmetry.space_group_name_H-M   'P 1'
#
loop_
_entity.id
_entity.type
_entity.pdbx_description
1 polymer ?
#
loop_
_entity_poly.entity_id
_entity_poly.type
_entity_poly.pdbx_seq_one_letter_code
_entity_poly.pdbx_strand_id
1 'polypeptide(L)'
;MADIISGGSRFTGDKKAPVRKVIKLNTDSSIGNNINNYDDRNIGQAAVTKEADYEEIRQRIVRHRIRMGLLIVLVIALIAGAVVLAMHLLDGYSYTSYSVTGSINREDTATSQYIAYQGGYIKYSNDGVSYYTDKGKAIWNQTYSMQKPQVKMCEECVAVGDINGNTVYVFNKSGLLGKIDTSLVISQIEVAANGAVVAVLEDNEANYINMYSKEGTKIYSIKTTVSGDGYPLDVSISNDAAKLIASYVYVSGEDITVSYTHLRAHETRGN
;
A
#
# COMPACT_ATOMS: atom_id res chain seq x y z
N MET A 1 23.40 24.35 28.52
CA MET A 1 22.41 25.43 28.76
C MET A 1 21.70 25.69 27.45
N ALA A 2 20.55 25.13 27.28
CA ALA A 2 19.52 25.54 26.31
C ALA A 2 18.21 24.89 26.73
N ASP A 3 17.24 25.70 27.08
CA ASP A 3 15.95 25.32 27.65
C ASP A 3 15.02 24.71 26.60
N ILE A 4 14.42 23.59 26.98
CA ILE A 4 13.32 22.95 26.24
C ILE A 4 12.02 23.59 26.74
N ILE A 5 11.34 24.36 25.88
CA ILE A 5 10.00 24.87 26.16
C ILE A 5 8.97 23.84 25.67
N SER A 6 8.36 23.15 26.64
CA SER A 6 7.19 22.30 26.45
C SER A 6 5.93 23.17 26.44
N GLY A 7 5.28 23.31 25.28
CA GLY A 7 3.98 23.96 25.13
C GLY A 7 2.83 22.96 25.16
N GLY A 8 2.29 22.67 26.35
CA GLY A 8 1.04 21.94 26.50
C GLY A 8 -0.15 22.88 26.42
N SER A 9 -0.96 22.83 25.36
CA SER A 9 -2.24 23.50 25.29
C SER A 9 -3.32 22.66 25.96
N ARG A 10 -3.77 23.10 27.16
CA ARG A 10 -4.99 22.62 27.81
C ARG A 10 -6.21 23.25 27.14
N PHE A 11 -7.02 22.45 26.50
CA PHE A 11 -8.37 22.83 26.09
C PHE A 11 -9.29 22.75 27.33
N THR A 12 -9.62 23.89 27.93
CA THR A 12 -10.71 24.01 28.91
C THR A 12 -11.98 24.36 28.17
N GLY A 13 -12.81 23.35 27.91
CA GLY A 13 -14.15 23.53 27.39
C GLY A 13 -15.10 23.95 28.52
N ASP A 14 -15.44 25.20 28.56
CA ASP A 14 -16.51 25.71 29.41
C ASP A 14 -17.88 25.17 28.96
N LYS A 15 -18.41 24.19 29.68
CA LYS A 15 -19.81 23.77 29.56
C LYS A 15 -20.69 24.78 30.27
N LYS A 16 -21.26 25.73 29.52
CA LYS A 16 -22.36 26.57 30.02
C LYS A 16 -23.56 25.69 30.38
N ALA A 17 -23.89 25.67 31.66
CA ALA A 17 -25.11 25.07 32.17
C ALA A 17 -26.35 25.75 31.57
N PRO A 18 -27.45 24.99 31.31
CA PRO A 18 -28.66 25.59 30.76
C PRO A 18 -29.31 26.53 31.78
N VAL A 19 -29.52 27.77 31.34
CA VAL A 19 -30.20 28.80 32.11
C VAL A 19 -31.64 28.36 32.35
N ARG A 20 -31.98 28.03 33.60
CA ARG A 20 -33.36 27.85 34.05
C ARG A 20 -34.04 29.19 34.03
N LYS A 21 -34.97 29.42 33.10
CA LYS A 21 -35.84 30.56 33.08
C LYS A 21 -36.83 30.45 34.26
N VAL A 22 -36.54 31.16 35.34
CA VAL A 22 -37.47 31.24 36.47
C VAL A 22 -38.54 32.27 36.06
N ILE A 23 -39.76 31.77 35.83
CA ILE A 23 -40.92 32.62 35.65
C ILE A 23 -41.35 33.06 37.07
N LYS A 24 -41.08 34.32 37.40
CA LYS A 24 -41.63 34.94 38.60
C LYS A 24 -43.13 35.20 38.37
N LEU A 25 -43.97 34.45 39.08
CA LEU A 25 -45.37 34.82 39.22
C LEU A 25 -45.45 36.11 40.05
N ASN A 26 -45.96 37.16 39.43
CA ASN A 26 -46.32 38.39 40.11
C ASN A 26 -47.58 38.11 40.93
N THR A 27 -47.44 38.05 42.25
CA THR A 27 -48.58 38.04 43.17
C THR A 27 -48.92 39.48 43.48
N ASP A 28 -49.77 40.09 42.66
CA ASP A 28 -50.44 41.30 43.03
C ASP A 28 -51.57 40.97 44.03
N SER A 29 -51.35 41.37 45.25
CA SER A 29 -52.29 41.28 46.33
C SER A 29 -53.23 42.49 46.25
N SER A 30 -54.34 42.36 45.56
CA SER A 30 -55.57 43.11 45.87
C SER A 30 -56.70 42.49 45.05
N ILE A 31 -57.56 41.76 45.71
CA ILE A 31 -59.05 41.78 45.48
C ILE A 31 -59.66 41.02 46.66
N GLY A 32 -60.47 41.80 47.39
CA GLY A 32 -61.22 41.34 48.54
C GLY A 32 -62.32 40.35 48.17
N ASN A 33 -62.66 39.65 49.19
CA ASN A 33 -63.91 38.96 49.49
C ASN A 33 -64.92 38.83 48.35
N ASN A 34 -64.95 37.64 47.76
CA ASN A 34 -66.20 37.02 47.37
C ASN A 34 -66.01 35.47 47.37
N ILE A 35 -66.22 34.94 48.57
CA ILE A 35 -66.33 33.45 48.75
C ILE A 35 -67.83 33.20 48.61
N ASN A 36 -68.19 32.63 47.44
CA ASN A 36 -69.27 31.63 47.34
C ASN A 36 -69.43 31.21 45.87
N ASN A 37 -69.42 29.90 45.72
CA ASN A 37 -69.67 29.11 44.51
C ASN A 37 -68.48 28.86 43.55
N TYR A 38 -67.50 28.15 43.99
CA TYR A 38 -66.75 27.31 43.05
C TYR A 38 -67.37 25.91 42.99
N ASP A 39 -67.97 25.64 41.83
CA ASP A 39 -68.51 24.29 41.51
C ASP A 39 -67.36 23.25 41.46
N ASP A 40 -67.31 22.40 42.51
CA ASP A 40 -66.26 21.35 42.63
C ASP A 40 -66.20 20.39 41.43
N ARG A 41 -67.22 20.39 40.56
CA ARG A 41 -67.28 19.59 39.33
C ARG A 41 -66.33 20.03 38.25
N ASN A 42 -65.99 21.32 38.19
CA ASN A 42 -65.06 21.88 37.17
C ASN A 42 -63.58 21.63 37.47
N ILE A 43 -63.21 21.50 38.75
CA ILE A 43 -61.82 21.20 39.15
C ILE A 43 -61.48 19.72 38.85
N GLY A 44 -62.43 18.82 39.08
CA GLY A 44 -62.21 17.40 38.72
C GLY A 44 -62.08 17.15 37.23
N GLN A 45 -62.88 17.82 36.39
CA GLN A 45 -62.78 17.70 34.94
C GLN A 45 -61.46 18.31 34.35
N ALA A 46 -61.01 19.45 34.87
CA ALA A 46 -59.77 20.07 34.45
C ALA A 46 -58.53 19.27 34.89
N ALA A 47 -58.57 18.59 36.02
CA ALA A 47 -57.50 17.71 36.48
C ALA A 47 -57.47 16.42 35.65
N VAL A 48 -58.61 15.80 35.36
CA VAL A 48 -58.70 14.58 34.53
C VAL A 48 -58.27 14.85 33.08
N THR A 49 -58.62 16.00 32.50
CA THR A 49 -58.15 16.37 31.15
C THR A 49 -56.67 16.62 31.10
N LYS A 50 -56.07 17.23 32.14
CA LYS A 50 -54.59 17.42 32.20
C LYS A 50 -53.83 16.10 32.36
N GLU A 51 -54.31 15.16 33.18
CA GLU A 51 -53.72 13.84 33.31
C GLU A 51 -53.77 13.05 32.00
N ALA A 52 -54.92 13.08 31.30
CA ALA A 52 -55.06 12.43 29.99
C ALA A 52 -54.09 13.02 28.95
N ASP A 53 -53.92 14.34 28.92
CA ASP A 53 -52.94 14.99 28.04
C ASP A 53 -51.46 14.59 28.36
N TYR A 54 -51.11 14.48 29.63
CA TYR A 54 -49.77 14.04 30.05
C TYR A 54 -49.49 12.61 29.64
N GLU A 55 -50.44 11.70 29.75
CA GLU A 55 -50.29 10.30 29.34
C GLU A 55 -50.14 10.18 27.81
N GLU A 56 -50.88 10.95 27.03
CA GLU A 56 -50.78 10.94 25.57
C GLU A 56 -49.41 11.47 25.09
N ILE A 57 -48.90 12.55 25.69
CA ILE A 57 -47.60 13.11 25.42
C ILE A 57 -46.51 12.11 25.82
N ARG A 58 -46.61 11.47 26.98
CA ARG A 58 -45.68 10.46 27.45
C ARG A 58 -45.63 9.26 26.51
N GLN A 59 -46.72 8.77 26.02
CA GLN A 59 -46.80 7.68 25.06
C GLN A 59 -46.18 8.06 23.69
N ARG A 60 -46.34 9.29 23.26
CA ARG A 60 -45.69 9.80 22.02
C ARG A 60 -44.16 9.86 22.18
N ILE A 61 -43.65 10.35 23.30
CA ILE A 61 -42.23 10.41 23.62
C ILE A 61 -41.63 9.00 23.69
N VAL A 62 -42.32 8.05 24.37
CA VAL A 62 -41.85 6.67 24.48
C VAL A 62 -41.85 6.00 23.11
N ARG A 63 -42.89 6.13 22.31
CA ARG A 63 -42.92 5.60 20.94
C ARG A 63 -41.84 6.19 20.05
N HIS A 64 -41.54 7.49 20.15
CA HIS A 64 -40.48 8.14 19.43
C HIS A 64 -39.10 7.59 19.87
N ARG A 65 -38.85 7.46 21.17
CA ARG A 65 -37.60 6.89 21.71
C ARG A 65 -37.40 5.43 21.26
N ILE A 66 -38.43 4.62 21.25
CA ILE A 66 -38.37 3.25 20.77
C ILE A 66 -38.07 3.20 19.27
N ARG A 67 -38.75 4.06 18.47
CA ARG A 67 -38.47 4.12 17.01
C ARG A 67 -37.04 4.60 16.73
N MET A 68 -36.54 5.60 17.44
CA MET A 68 -35.15 6.06 17.32
C MET A 68 -34.17 4.96 17.76
N GLY A 69 -34.46 4.26 18.86
CA GLY A 69 -33.65 3.12 19.29
C GLY A 69 -33.59 2.00 18.23
N LEU A 70 -34.73 1.65 17.64
CA LEU A 70 -34.80 0.67 16.56
C LEU A 70 -34.04 1.10 15.30
N LEU A 71 -34.10 2.40 14.94
CA LEU A 71 -33.34 2.93 13.82
C LEU A 71 -31.82 2.86 14.07
N ILE A 72 -31.38 3.18 15.28
CA ILE A 72 -29.96 3.09 15.65
C ILE A 72 -29.50 1.63 15.58
N VAL A 73 -30.27 0.69 16.11
CA VAL A 73 -29.93 -0.75 16.02
C VAL A 73 -29.87 -1.23 14.56
N LEU A 74 -30.80 -0.78 13.73
CA LEU A 74 -30.83 -1.11 12.31
C LEU A 74 -29.60 -0.56 11.57
N VAL A 75 -29.19 0.67 11.85
CA VAL A 75 -27.97 1.27 11.27
C VAL A 75 -26.71 0.51 11.71
N ILE A 76 -26.63 0.14 13.00
CA ILE A 76 -25.50 -0.66 13.50
C ILE A 76 -25.47 -2.04 12.81
N ALA A 77 -26.61 -2.69 12.64
CA ALA A 77 -26.71 -3.96 11.94
C ALA A 77 -26.30 -3.86 10.46
N LEU A 78 -26.68 -2.77 9.77
CA LEU A 78 -26.26 -2.52 8.40
C LEU A 78 -24.75 -2.29 8.28
N ILE A 79 -24.16 -1.52 9.21
CA ILE A 79 -22.71 -1.31 9.25
C ILE A 79 -21.97 -2.63 9.51
N ALA A 80 -22.42 -3.41 10.49
CA ALA A 80 -21.85 -4.72 10.77
C ALA A 80 -21.94 -5.66 9.56
N GLY A 81 -23.10 -5.71 8.89
CA GLY A 81 -23.28 -6.47 7.66
C GLY A 81 -22.35 -6.02 6.53
N ALA A 82 -22.19 -4.69 6.35
CA ALA A 82 -21.26 -4.14 5.35
C ALA A 82 -19.80 -4.50 5.65
N VAL A 83 -19.39 -4.47 6.92
CA VAL A 83 -18.04 -4.88 7.34
C VAL A 83 -17.79 -6.37 7.08
N VAL A 84 -18.74 -7.23 7.43
CA VAL A 84 -18.64 -8.68 7.16
C VAL A 84 -18.59 -8.94 5.65
N LEU A 85 -19.42 -8.25 4.86
CA LEU A 85 -19.39 -8.37 3.40
C LEU A 85 -18.05 -7.88 2.82
N ALA A 86 -17.53 -6.77 3.32
CA ALA A 86 -16.22 -6.25 2.90
C ALA A 86 -15.09 -7.22 3.26
N MET A 87 -15.09 -7.80 4.46
CA MET A 87 -14.15 -8.86 4.84
C MET A 87 -14.27 -10.07 3.90
N HIS A 88 -15.47 -10.53 3.62
CA HIS A 88 -15.68 -11.67 2.70
C HIS A 88 -15.20 -11.38 1.27
N LEU A 89 -15.36 -10.15 0.79
CA LEU A 89 -14.87 -9.75 -0.52
C LEU A 89 -13.34 -9.60 -0.55
N LEU A 90 -12.73 -9.20 0.56
CA LEU A 90 -11.27 -9.07 0.69
C LEU A 90 -10.58 -10.42 0.95
N ASP A 91 -11.20 -11.32 1.72
CA ASP A 91 -10.68 -12.67 1.98
C ASP A 91 -10.79 -13.62 0.77
N GLY A 92 -11.54 -13.23 -0.28
CA GLY A 92 -11.78 -14.05 -1.47
C GLY A 92 -10.54 -14.37 -2.32
N TYR A 93 -9.35 -13.88 -1.95
CA TYR A 93 -8.09 -14.14 -2.64
C TYR A 93 -7.09 -15.04 -1.87
N SER A 94 -7.48 -15.61 -0.76
CA SER A 94 -6.63 -16.63 -0.13
C SER A 94 -6.80 -17.97 -0.86
N TYR A 95 -5.79 -18.35 -1.65
CA TYR A 95 -5.74 -19.66 -2.28
C TYR A 95 -5.52 -20.73 -1.20
N THR A 96 -6.59 -21.33 -0.71
CA THR A 96 -6.56 -22.38 0.31
C THR A 96 -6.43 -23.79 -0.28
N SER A 97 -6.59 -23.92 -1.61
CA SER A 97 -6.45 -25.21 -2.30
C SER A 97 -5.89 -25.00 -3.72
N TYR A 98 -5.17 -25.96 -4.21
CA TYR A 98 -4.73 -26.05 -5.59
C TYR A 98 -5.13 -27.40 -6.17
N SER A 99 -5.38 -27.45 -7.47
CA SER A 99 -5.55 -28.70 -8.21
C SER A 99 -4.37 -28.86 -9.19
N VAL A 100 -3.75 -30.04 -9.21
CA VAL A 100 -2.72 -30.36 -10.19
C VAL A 100 -3.43 -30.68 -11.49
N THR A 101 -3.31 -29.80 -12.49
CA THR A 101 -3.92 -29.94 -13.82
C THR A 101 -3.05 -30.74 -14.80
N GLY A 102 -1.78 -30.97 -14.46
CA GLY A 102 -0.85 -31.75 -15.28
C GLY A 102 0.48 -31.95 -14.57
N SER A 103 1.19 -32.97 -14.96
CA SER A 103 2.58 -33.23 -14.55
C SER A 103 3.43 -33.52 -15.78
N ILE A 104 4.64 -33.02 -15.78
CA ILE A 104 5.60 -33.21 -16.87
C ILE A 104 6.88 -33.83 -16.27
N ASN A 105 7.37 -34.90 -16.87
CA ASN A 105 8.67 -35.46 -16.49
C ASN A 105 9.75 -34.45 -16.88
N ARG A 106 10.59 -34.05 -15.92
CA ARG A 106 11.68 -33.12 -16.15
C ARG A 106 13.01 -33.87 -16.19
N GLU A 107 13.80 -33.52 -17.19
CA GLU A 107 15.24 -33.84 -17.20
C GLU A 107 15.98 -32.57 -16.74
N ASP A 108 16.31 -32.54 -15.46
CA ASP A 108 16.90 -31.33 -14.84
C ASP A 108 18.35 -31.59 -14.45
N THR A 109 19.14 -30.52 -14.54
CA THR A 109 20.42 -30.43 -13.86
C THR A 109 20.21 -29.96 -12.41
N ALA A 110 21.19 -30.19 -11.55
CA ALA A 110 21.11 -29.73 -10.13
C ALA A 110 20.96 -28.20 -9.98
N THR A 111 21.33 -27.45 -11.02
CA THR A 111 21.27 -25.96 -11.04
C THR A 111 20.01 -25.42 -11.70
N SER A 112 19.09 -26.27 -12.18
CA SER A 112 17.87 -25.82 -12.86
C SER A 112 16.93 -25.15 -11.91
N GLN A 113 16.50 -23.91 -12.25
CA GLN A 113 15.53 -23.09 -11.53
C GLN A 113 14.34 -22.76 -12.43
N TYR A 114 13.18 -22.49 -11.80
CA TYR A 114 11.93 -22.25 -12.49
C TYR A 114 11.25 -21.00 -11.93
N ILE A 115 10.69 -20.21 -12.82
CA ILE A 115 9.93 -19.01 -12.46
C ILE A 115 8.70 -18.89 -13.37
N ALA A 116 7.54 -18.55 -12.79
CA ALA A 116 6.31 -18.36 -13.57
C ALA A 116 6.46 -17.11 -14.46
N TYR A 117 6.01 -17.22 -15.72
CA TYR A 117 6.09 -16.13 -16.68
C TYR A 117 4.98 -16.24 -17.72
N GLN A 118 4.15 -15.19 -17.87
CA GLN A 118 3.18 -15.00 -18.96
C GLN A 118 2.32 -16.24 -19.29
N GLY A 119 1.76 -16.90 -18.28
CA GLY A 119 0.92 -18.10 -18.46
C GLY A 119 1.69 -19.36 -18.77
N GLY A 120 3.01 -19.35 -18.63
CA GLY A 120 3.91 -20.48 -18.71
C GLY A 120 5.01 -20.36 -17.65
N TYR A 121 6.21 -20.84 -17.96
CA TYR A 121 7.35 -20.74 -17.05
C TYR A 121 8.69 -20.63 -17.79
N ILE A 122 9.60 -19.94 -17.18
CA ILE A 122 11.01 -19.90 -17.57
C ILE A 122 11.77 -20.92 -16.74
N LYS A 123 12.52 -21.77 -17.43
CA LYS A 123 13.56 -22.64 -16.85
C LYS A 123 14.91 -22.02 -17.15
N TYR A 124 15.75 -21.83 -16.15
CA TYR A 124 17.11 -21.33 -16.32
C TYR A 124 18.11 -22.07 -15.47
N SER A 125 19.35 -22.09 -15.91
CA SER A 125 20.50 -22.72 -15.25
C SER A 125 21.76 -21.93 -15.60
N ASN A 126 22.92 -22.43 -15.21
CA ASN A 126 24.21 -21.86 -15.61
C ASN A 126 24.47 -21.95 -17.13
N ASP A 127 23.80 -22.88 -17.81
CA ASP A 127 24.07 -23.22 -19.21
C ASP A 127 23.06 -22.59 -20.20
N GLY A 128 21.96 -22.01 -19.69
CA GLY A 128 20.95 -21.41 -20.56
C GLY A 128 19.64 -21.13 -19.90
N VAL A 129 18.74 -20.53 -20.68
CA VAL A 129 17.37 -20.18 -20.31
C VAL A 129 16.40 -20.61 -21.40
N SER A 130 15.23 -21.09 -21.00
CA SER A 130 14.18 -21.53 -21.92
C SER A 130 12.82 -21.10 -21.42
N TYR A 131 11.93 -20.73 -22.33
CA TYR A 131 10.54 -20.45 -22.03
C TYR A 131 9.65 -21.60 -22.51
N TYR A 132 8.76 -22.02 -21.62
CA TYR A 132 7.80 -23.09 -21.85
C TYR A 132 6.36 -22.59 -21.61
N THR A 133 5.43 -23.14 -22.36
CA THR A 133 4.00 -22.97 -22.06
C THR A 133 3.62 -23.70 -20.76
N ASP A 134 2.41 -23.45 -20.26
CA ASP A 134 1.76 -24.19 -19.18
C ASP A 134 1.68 -25.71 -19.42
N LYS A 135 1.65 -26.12 -20.71
CA LYS A 135 1.64 -27.53 -21.15
C LYS A 135 3.04 -28.12 -21.35
N GLY A 136 4.10 -27.37 -21.02
CA GLY A 136 5.47 -27.85 -21.13
C GLY A 136 6.06 -27.84 -22.55
N LYS A 137 5.39 -27.19 -23.52
CA LYS A 137 5.95 -27.01 -24.86
C LYS A 137 6.97 -25.88 -24.82
N ALA A 138 8.22 -26.17 -25.24
CA ALA A 138 9.25 -25.15 -25.41
C ALA A 138 8.86 -24.15 -26.52
N ILE A 139 8.96 -22.87 -26.22
CA ILE A 139 8.71 -21.77 -27.17
C ILE A 139 10.02 -21.28 -27.75
N TRP A 140 10.99 -20.97 -26.88
CA TRP A 140 12.36 -20.62 -27.27
C TRP A 140 13.38 -21.10 -26.23
N ASN A 141 14.62 -21.14 -26.66
CA ASN A 141 15.77 -21.52 -25.86
C ASN A 141 16.96 -20.62 -26.22
N GLN A 142 17.72 -20.20 -25.23
CA GLN A 142 18.97 -19.48 -25.38
C GLN A 142 20.04 -20.15 -24.51
N THR A 143 21.13 -20.58 -25.14
CA THR A 143 22.31 -21.11 -24.43
C THR A 143 23.25 -19.95 -24.08
N TYR A 144 23.86 -20.05 -22.91
CA TYR A 144 24.91 -19.17 -22.41
C TYR A 144 25.80 -19.97 -21.45
N SER A 145 26.86 -19.34 -20.96
CA SER A 145 27.64 -19.86 -19.83
C SER A 145 27.76 -18.78 -18.81
N MET A 146 27.04 -18.93 -17.70
CA MET A 146 27.00 -17.97 -16.58
C MET A 146 27.40 -18.71 -15.29
N GLN A 147 28.08 -17.96 -14.40
CA GLN A 147 28.47 -18.51 -13.10
C GLN A 147 27.32 -18.46 -12.10
N LYS A 148 26.61 -17.33 -12.08
CA LYS A 148 25.50 -17.08 -11.14
C LYS A 148 24.36 -16.34 -11.82
N PRO A 149 23.58 -17.02 -12.68
CA PRO A 149 22.47 -16.37 -13.38
C PRO A 149 21.40 -15.89 -12.40
N GLN A 150 21.01 -14.64 -12.53
CA GLN A 150 19.88 -14.03 -11.84
C GLN A 150 18.83 -13.61 -12.85
N VAL A 151 17.57 -13.96 -12.58
CA VAL A 151 16.45 -13.57 -13.44
C VAL A 151 15.63 -12.48 -12.76
N LYS A 152 15.39 -11.39 -13.49
CA LYS A 152 14.48 -10.32 -13.13
C LYS A 152 13.42 -10.14 -14.21
N MET A 153 12.20 -9.75 -13.81
CA MET A 153 11.08 -9.64 -14.73
C MET A 153 10.27 -8.40 -14.44
N CYS A 154 9.82 -7.77 -15.51
CA CYS A 154 8.87 -6.68 -15.45
C CYS A 154 7.88 -6.83 -16.62
N GLU A 155 6.61 -7.08 -16.32
CA GLU A 155 5.56 -7.33 -17.30
C GLU A 155 5.93 -8.41 -18.33
N GLU A 156 6.23 -8.01 -19.59
CA GLU A 156 6.61 -8.94 -20.68
C GLU A 156 8.10 -9.10 -20.85
N CYS A 157 8.92 -8.29 -20.16
CA CYS A 157 10.36 -8.36 -20.28
C CYS A 157 11.00 -9.17 -19.15
N VAL A 158 12.02 -9.93 -19.54
CA VAL A 158 12.84 -10.78 -18.67
C VAL A 158 14.29 -10.45 -18.92
N ALA A 159 15.04 -10.14 -17.87
CA ALA A 159 16.48 -10.02 -17.91
C ALA A 159 17.14 -11.19 -17.17
N VAL A 160 18.14 -11.77 -17.77
CA VAL A 160 19.00 -12.81 -17.17
C VAL A 160 20.42 -12.27 -17.14
N GLY A 161 20.91 -11.95 -15.95
CA GLY A 161 22.26 -11.41 -15.76
C GLY A 161 23.16 -12.37 -15.01
N ASP A 162 24.43 -12.40 -15.39
CA ASP A 162 25.46 -13.14 -14.68
C ASP A 162 26.01 -12.33 -13.52
N ILE A 163 25.56 -12.63 -12.31
CA ILE A 163 26.10 -11.98 -11.10
C ILE A 163 27.53 -12.46 -10.85
N ASN A 164 28.43 -11.53 -10.64
CA ASN A 164 29.88 -11.67 -10.65
C ASN A 164 30.47 -11.90 -12.06
N GLY A 165 29.67 -11.83 -13.10
CA GLY A 165 30.05 -11.74 -14.50
C GLY A 165 29.81 -10.36 -15.09
N ASN A 166 29.68 -10.27 -16.42
CA ASN A 166 29.54 -9.00 -17.13
C ASN A 166 28.56 -9.05 -18.30
N THR A 167 27.64 -10.02 -18.30
CA THR A 167 26.68 -10.20 -19.40
C THR A 167 25.26 -10.24 -18.89
N VAL A 168 24.34 -9.55 -19.60
CA VAL A 168 22.90 -9.64 -19.38
C VAL A 168 22.21 -9.93 -20.71
N TYR A 169 21.31 -10.90 -20.73
CA TYR A 169 20.39 -11.15 -21.84
C TYR A 169 19.01 -10.63 -21.51
N VAL A 170 18.37 -9.98 -22.47
CA VAL A 170 17.01 -9.48 -22.34
C VAL A 170 16.08 -10.23 -23.29
N PHE A 171 14.98 -10.72 -22.76
CA PHE A 171 14.01 -11.52 -23.49
C PHE A 171 12.60 -10.96 -23.34
N ASN A 172 11.73 -11.38 -24.22
CA ASN A 172 10.29 -11.32 -24.05
C ASN A 172 9.64 -12.66 -24.42
N LYS A 173 8.30 -12.68 -24.52
CA LYS A 173 7.56 -13.88 -24.91
C LYS A 173 7.97 -14.44 -26.28
N SER A 174 8.46 -13.59 -27.18
CA SER A 174 8.87 -13.99 -28.54
C SER A 174 10.32 -14.48 -28.63
N GLY A 175 11.15 -14.26 -27.60
CA GLY A 175 12.54 -14.66 -27.57
C GLY A 175 13.51 -13.57 -27.18
N LEU A 176 14.75 -13.68 -27.61
CA LEU A 176 15.82 -12.72 -27.32
C LEU A 176 15.56 -11.36 -27.94
N LEU A 177 15.57 -10.31 -27.11
CA LEU A 177 15.52 -8.91 -27.54
C LEU A 177 16.92 -8.31 -27.73
N GLY A 178 17.86 -8.71 -26.89
CA GLY A 178 19.24 -8.26 -27.00
C GLY A 178 20.13 -8.75 -25.90
N LYS A 179 21.41 -8.37 -26.04
CA LYS A 179 22.50 -8.73 -25.12
C LYS A 179 23.22 -7.44 -24.69
N ILE A 180 23.54 -7.35 -23.43
CA ILE A 180 24.29 -6.26 -22.82
C ILE A 180 25.59 -6.84 -22.28
N ASP A 181 26.70 -6.32 -22.75
CA ASP A 181 28.03 -6.64 -22.20
C ASP A 181 28.51 -5.43 -21.40
N THR A 182 28.78 -5.64 -20.12
CA THR A 182 29.27 -4.58 -19.22
C THR A 182 30.79 -4.64 -19.14
N SER A 183 31.42 -3.47 -18.90
CA SER A 183 32.88 -3.37 -18.74
C SER A 183 33.39 -3.76 -17.36
N LEU A 184 32.48 -3.83 -16.37
CA LEU A 184 32.75 -4.14 -14.98
C LEU A 184 31.82 -5.29 -14.51
N VAL A 185 32.16 -5.85 -13.38
CA VAL A 185 31.43 -6.98 -12.79
C VAL A 185 30.05 -6.52 -12.31
N ILE A 186 29.03 -7.30 -12.60
CA ILE A 186 27.66 -7.06 -12.23
C ILE A 186 27.41 -7.59 -10.82
N SER A 187 26.93 -6.74 -9.93
CA SER A 187 26.46 -7.17 -8.60
C SER A 187 24.95 -7.31 -8.52
N GLN A 188 24.20 -6.49 -9.28
CA GLN A 188 22.73 -6.52 -9.30
C GLN A 188 22.21 -6.10 -10.67
N ILE A 189 21.02 -6.58 -11.01
CA ILE A 189 20.28 -6.15 -12.20
C ILE A 189 18.82 -5.89 -11.86
N GLU A 190 18.21 -4.96 -12.59
CA GLU A 190 16.75 -4.75 -12.66
C GLU A 190 16.35 -4.49 -14.11
N VAL A 191 15.07 -4.80 -14.44
CA VAL A 191 14.55 -4.63 -15.81
C VAL A 191 13.22 -3.89 -15.78
N ALA A 192 13.01 -3.00 -16.74
CA ALA A 192 11.75 -2.31 -16.97
C ALA A 192 10.91 -3.02 -18.03
N ALA A 193 9.62 -2.65 -18.14
CA ALA A 193 8.69 -3.26 -19.08
C ALA A 193 9.05 -3.04 -20.57
N ASN A 194 9.78 -1.96 -20.88
CA ASN A 194 10.30 -1.68 -22.22
C ASN A 194 11.61 -2.43 -22.56
N GLY A 195 12.14 -3.23 -21.61
CA GLY A 195 13.38 -3.98 -21.75
C GLY A 195 14.66 -3.20 -21.39
N ALA A 196 14.54 -1.96 -20.91
CA ALA A 196 15.68 -1.25 -20.35
C ALA A 196 16.16 -1.97 -19.06
N VAL A 197 17.48 -2.09 -18.91
CA VAL A 197 18.10 -2.78 -17.77
C VAL A 197 18.93 -1.79 -16.97
N VAL A 198 18.79 -1.83 -15.67
CA VAL A 198 19.71 -1.21 -14.73
C VAL A 198 20.64 -2.29 -14.19
N ALA A 199 21.93 -2.02 -14.23
CA ALA A 199 22.96 -2.89 -13.65
C ALA A 199 23.79 -2.09 -12.65
N VAL A 200 23.95 -2.63 -11.45
CA VAL A 200 24.94 -2.15 -10.48
C VAL A 200 26.23 -2.89 -10.78
N LEU A 201 27.27 -2.12 -11.06
CA LEU A 201 28.59 -2.61 -11.44
C LEU A 201 29.58 -2.25 -10.34
N GLU A 202 30.46 -3.20 -10.04
CA GLU A 202 31.50 -3.03 -9.02
C GLU A 202 32.87 -2.85 -9.63
N ASP A 203 33.62 -1.89 -9.06
CA ASP A 203 35.02 -1.65 -9.30
C ASP A 203 35.72 -1.52 -7.94
N ASN A 204 37.06 -1.54 -7.93
CA ASN A 204 37.85 -1.51 -6.70
C ASN A 204 37.64 -0.24 -5.85
N GLU A 205 37.41 0.91 -6.51
CA GLU A 205 37.34 2.21 -5.86
C GLU A 205 35.94 2.86 -5.91
N ALA A 206 35.06 2.37 -6.77
CA ALA A 206 33.77 2.95 -7.02
C ALA A 206 32.76 1.90 -7.52
N ASN A 207 31.49 2.19 -7.33
CA ASN A 207 30.41 1.45 -7.95
C ASN A 207 29.74 2.32 -9.01
N TYR A 208 29.13 1.68 -9.99
CA TYR A 208 28.41 2.36 -11.06
C TYR A 208 27.01 1.79 -11.17
N ILE A 209 26.02 2.65 -11.18
CA ILE A 209 24.63 2.28 -11.52
C ILE A 209 24.41 2.71 -12.96
N ASN A 210 24.46 1.75 -13.86
CA ASN A 210 24.33 1.99 -15.30
C ASN A 210 22.97 1.53 -15.79
N MET A 211 22.35 2.35 -16.63
CA MET A 211 21.15 2.00 -17.37
C MET A 211 21.49 1.74 -18.83
N TYR A 212 20.98 0.64 -19.35
CA TYR A 212 21.18 0.21 -20.73
C TYR A 212 19.84 0.04 -21.44
N SER A 213 19.81 0.31 -22.75
CA SER A 213 18.71 -0.15 -23.59
C SER A 213 18.77 -1.65 -23.75
N LYS A 214 17.67 -2.26 -24.19
CA LYS A 214 17.63 -3.71 -24.50
C LYS A 214 18.64 -4.13 -25.56
N GLU A 215 19.07 -3.23 -26.42
CA GLU A 215 20.10 -3.45 -27.45
C GLU A 215 21.54 -3.34 -26.92
N GLY A 216 21.73 -3.00 -25.64
CA GLY A 216 23.05 -2.89 -25.01
C GLY A 216 23.65 -1.48 -25.04
N THR A 217 22.95 -0.48 -25.54
CA THR A 217 23.43 0.90 -25.51
C THR A 217 23.30 1.49 -24.11
N LYS A 218 24.40 2.01 -23.55
CA LYS A 218 24.38 2.68 -22.25
C LYS A 218 23.67 4.03 -22.38
N ILE A 219 22.58 4.19 -21.63
CA ILE A 219 21.73 5.39 -21.62
C ILE A 219 22.19 6.36 -20.54
N TYR A 220 22.49 5.83 -19.36
CA TYR A 220 22.80 6.63 -18.17
C TYR A 220 23.81 5.92 -17.28
N SER A 221 24.58 6.69 -16.50
CA SER A 221 25.58 6.18 -15.57
C SER A 221 25.68 7.09 -14.34
N ILE A 222 25.62 6.49 -13.17
CA ILE A 222 25.90 7.15 -11.89
C ILE A 222 27.14 6.48 -11.33
N LYS A 223 28.15 7.27 -11.00
CA LYS A 223 29.30 6.81 -10.23
C LYS A 223 29.04 7.08 -8.75
N THR A 224 29.26 6.09 -7.90
CA THR A 224 29.20 6.22 -6.44
C THR A 224 30.49 5.76 -5.82
N THR A 225 30.94 6.45 -4.79
CA THR A 225 32.14 6.10 -4.02
C THR A 225 31.72 5.64 -2.63
N VAL A 226 32.32 4.58 -2.14
CA VAL A 226 31.97 4.02 -0.81
C VAL A 226 32.19 5.05 0.30
N SER A 227 33.22 5.88 0.18
CA SER A 227 33.57 6.91 1.17
C SER A 227 32.71 8.18 1.09
N GLY A 228 32.11 8.49 -0.08
CA GLY A 228 31.33 9.70 -0.31
C GLY A 228 29.82 9.46 -0.32
N ASP A 229 29.40 8.48 -1.10
CA ASP A 229 27.98 8.24 -1.39
C ASP A 229 27.43 7.00 -0.66
N GLY A 230 28.33 6.13 -0.22
CA GLY A 230 28.00 4.82 0.34
C GLY A 230 27.99 3.70 -0.72
N TYR A 231 27.80 2.48 -0.24
CA TYR A 231 27.71 1.28 -1.09
C TYR A 231 26.26 1.06 -1.53
N PRO A 232 25.96 0.91 -2.84
CA PRO A 232 24.61 0.64 -3.32
C PRO A 232 24.14 -0.74 -2.86
N LEU A 233 23.05 -0.76 -2.05
CA LEU A 233 22.48 -1.99 -1.51
C LEU A 233 21.46 -2.60 -2.45
N ASP A 234 20.60 -1.77 -3.03
CA ASP A 234 19.50 -2.20 -3.88
C ASP A 234 19.09 -1.09 -4.85
N VAL A 235 18.64 -1.49 -6.02
CA VAL A 235 18.12 -0.61 -7.05
C VAL A 235 16.78 -1.08 -7.53
N SER A 236 15.90 -0.15 -7.88
CA SER A 236 14.61 -0.44 -8.47
C SER A 236 14.31 0.56 -9.58
N ILE A 237 13.74 0.07 -10.68
CA ILE A 237 13.36 0.89 -11.84
C ILE A 237 11.84 0.85 -12.03
N SER A 238 11.24 1.98 -12.43
CA SER A 238 9.82 2.02 -12.78
C SER A 238 9.55 1.26 -14.09
N ASN A 239 8.32 0.77 -14.27
CA ASN A 239 7.93 0.00 -15.45
C ASN A 239 8.22 0.73 -16.77
N ASP A 240 8.05 2.06 -16.80
CA ASP A 240 8.31 2.93 -17.95
C ASP A 240 9.79 3.31 -18.12
N ALA A 241 10.67 2.84 -17.24
CA ALA A 241 12.09 3.18 -17.17
C ALA A 241 12.38 4.68 -16.92
N ALA A 242 11.37 5.47 -16.51
CA ALA A 242 11.53 6.92 -16.32
C ALA A 242 12.07 7.29 -14.94
N LYS A 243 12.00 6.39 -13.97
CA LYS A 243 12.43 6.63 -12.58
C LYS A 243 13.30 5.49 -12.09
N LEU A 244 14.36 5.83 -11.40
CA LEU A 244 15.26 4.91 -10.71
C LEU A 244 15.34 5.30 -9.24
N ILE A 245 15.27 4.34 -8.35
CA ILE A 245 15.53 4.48 -6.93
C ILE A 245 16.72 3.60 -6.60
N ALA A 246 17.68 4.15 -5.86
CA ALA A 246 18.80 3.39 -5.33
C ALA A 246 18.93 3.64 -3.83
N SER A 247 19.13 2.58 -3.06
CA SER A 247 19.44 2.64 -1.64
C SER A 247 20.93 2.39 -1.41
N TYR A 248 21.50 3.09 -0.44
CA TYR A 248 22.92 3.04 -0.13
C TYR A 248 23.13 2.79 1.34
N VAL A 249 24.17 2.03 1.67
CA VAL A 249 24.70 1.95 3.03
C VAL A 249 25.96 2.79 3.13
N TYR A 250 25.99 3.63 4.15
CA TYR A 250 27.15 4.44 4.50
C TYR A 250 27.58 4.10 5.91
N VAL A 251 28.89 3.89 6.10
CA VAL A 251 29.51 3.58 7.39
C VAL A 251 30.43 4.73 7.78
N SER A 252 30.15 5.36 8.91
CA SER A 252 30.97 6.44 9.46
C SER A 252 31.31 6.14 10.92
N GLY A 253 32.53 5.65 11.13
CA GLY A 253 32.94 5.17 12.46
C GLY A 253 32.14 3.95 12.90
N GLU A 254 31.40 4.07 14.01
CA GLU A 254 30.53 3.01 14.54
C GLU A 254 29.09 3.12 14.01
N ASP A 255 28.75 4.19 13.30
CA ASP A 255 27.38 4.44 12.80
C ASP A 255 27.19 3.88 11.41
N ILE A 256 26.08 3.15 11.21
CA ILE A 256 25.61 2.65 9.93
C ILE A 256 24.35 3.41 9.55
N THR A 257 24.39 4.09 8.40
CA THR A 257 23.25 4.86 7.89
C THR A 257 22.82 4.30 6.54
N VAL A 258 21.51 4.17 6.33
CA VAL A 258 20.92 3.84 5.03
C VAL A 258 20.27 5.08 4.45
N SER A 259 20.66 5.46 3.24
CA SER A 259 20.07 6.55 2.48
C SER A 259 19.55 6.06 1.13
N TYR A 260 18.70 6.85 0.48
CA TYR A 260 18.18 6.53 -0.84
C TYR A 260 18.08 7.77 -1.70
N THR A 261 18.25 7.59 -3.02
CA THR A 261 18.14 8.63 -4.02
C THR A 261 17.07 8.29 -5.05
N HIS A 262 16.37 9.33 -5.51
CA HIS A 262 15.41 9.27 -6.61
C HIS A 262 16.00 9.95 -7.83
N LEU A 263 15.96 9.29 -8.97
CA LEU A 263 16.40 9.84 -10.25
C LEU A 263 15.27 9.75 -11.27
N ARG A 264 15.13 10.84 -12.07
CA ARG A 264 14.21 10.86 -13.22
C ARG A 264 15.04 10.89 -14.49
N ALA A 265 14.67 10.08 -15.47
CA ALA A 265 15.39 9.96 -16.74
C ALA A 265 15.45 11.26 -17.58
N HIS A 266 14.68 12.29 -17.21
CA HIS A 266 14.62 13.58 -17.92
C HIS A 266 15.39 14.72 -17.26
N GLU A 267 16.16 14.48 -16.21
CA GLU A 267 16.96 15.55 -15.55
C GLU A 267 18.41 15.63 -16.04
N THR A 268 18.73 15.13 -17.21
CA THR A 268 19.96 15.51 -17.89
C THR A 268 19.79 16.90 -18.53
N ARG A 269 19.64 17.93 -17.70
CA ARG A 269 19.96 19.28 -18.14
C ARG A 269 21.48 19.38 -18.15
N GLY A 270 22.06 19.49 -19.38
CA GLY A 270 23.45 19.75 -19.56
C GLY A 270 23.88 21.03 -18.86
N ASN A 271 25.04 20.95 -18.32
CA ASN A 271 25.98 22.06 -18.20
C ASN A 271 27.13 21.78 -19.14
#